data_16cca4e3d07a611f1a1bb3bf82876643
#
_entry.id   16cca4e3d07a611f1a1bb3bf82876643
#
_cell.length_a   1.000
_cell.length_b   1.000
_cell.length_c   1.000
_cell.angle_alpha   90.00
_cell.angle_beta   90.00
_cell.angle_gamma   90.00
#
_symmetry.space_group_name_H-M   'P 1'
#
loop_
_entity.id
_entity.type
_entity.pdbx_description
1 polymer ?
#
loop_
_entity_poly.entity_id
_entity_poly.type
_entity_poly.pdbx_seq_one_letter_code
_entity_poly.pdbx_strand_id
1 'polypeptide(L)'
;MRLYIPMGWPQLQALVDVDELDGPLRACGVDPSWRAGAPEVGEEEWEFEAQLAAAESLADLGGGVVLAADIEMPEATPADGWVTVAGPIRRTEAAAVLTTDLAWYGVQEIQGLLGDR
;
A
#
# COMPACT_ATOMS: atom_id res chain seq x y z
N MET A 1 -7.64 8.70 -2.60
CA MET A 1 -7.37 8.10 -1.29
C MET A 1 -6.03 7.37 -1.31
N ARG A 2 -5.21 7.59 -0.32
CA ARG A 2 -3.94 6.88 -0.19
C ARG A 2 -4.19 5.50 0.42
N LEU A 3 -3.76 4.46 -0.28
CA LEU A 3 -3.86 3.08 0.19
C LEU A 3 -2.46 2.45 0.21
N TYR A 4 -2.29 1.47 1.08
CA TYR A 4 -1.03 0.76 1.29
C TYR A 4 -1.24 -0.71 0.97
N ILE A 5 -0.63 -1.17 -0.10
CA ILE A 5 -0.87 -2.48 -0.68
C ILE A 5 0.31 -3.39 -0.40
N PRO A 6 0.17 -4.37 0.51
CA PRO A 6 1.23 -5.34 0.72
C PRO A 6 1.30 -6.28 -0.48
N MET A 7 2.52 -6.52 -0.97
CA MET A 7 2.72 -7.38 -2.12
C MET A 7 4.06 -8.10 -2.06
N GLY A 8 4.12 -9.26 -2.68
CA GLY A 8 5.38 -9.99 -2.82
C GLY A 8 6.24 -9.36 -3.92
N TRP A 9 7.52 -9.75 -3.95
CA TRP A 9 8.45 -9.27 -4.96
C TRP A 9 7.99 -9.56 -6.40
N PRO A 10 7.39 -10.75 -6.69
CA PRO A 10 6.91 -11.00 -8.05
C PRO A 10 5.83 -10.01 -8.52
N GLN A 11 4.97 -9.57 -7.61
CA GLN A 11 3.93 -8.60 -7.94
C GLN A 11 4.54 -7.22 -8.24
N LEU A 12 5.55 -6.82 -7.47
CA LEU A 12 6.25 -5.57 -7.72
C LEU A 12 6.97 -5.61 -9.07
N GLN A 13 7.60 -6.76 -9.39
CA GLN A 13 8.25 -6.94 -10.69
C GLN A 13 7.23 -6.82 -11.83
N ALA A 14 6.04 -7.42 -11.67
CA ALA A 14 5.00 -7.34 -12.67
C ALA A 14 4.54 -5.89 -12.90
N LEU A 15 4.40 -5.11 -11.83
CA LEU A 15 4.02 -3.71 -11.94
C LEU A 15 5.04 -2.91 -12.77
N VAL A 16 6.32 -3.20 -12.58
CA VAL A 16 7.39 -2.55 -13.33
C VAL A 16 7.39 -3.00 -14.79
N ASP A 17 7.19 -4.28 -15.02
CA ASP A 17 7.32 -4.87 -16.37
C ASP A 17 6.16 -4.49 -17.29
N VAL A 18 4.94 -4.41 -16.76
CA VAL A 18 3.74 -4.17 -17.58
C VAL A 18 2.98 -2.89 -17.21
N ASP A 19 3.52 -2.10 -16.31
CA ASP A 19 2.97 -0.81 -15.86
C ASP A 19 1.61 -0.88 -15.19
N GLU A 20 1.12 -2.07 -14.88
CA GLU A 20 -0.10 -2.24 -14.10
C GLU A 20 -0.11 -3.58 -13.36
N LEU A 21 -0.92 -3.65 -12.32
CA LEU A 21 -1.07 -4.83 -11.50
C LEU A 21 -2.55 -5.16 -11.39
N ASP A 22 -2.92 -6.37 -11.82
CA ASP A 22 -4.30 -6.81 -11.79
C ASP A 22 -4.78 -7.07 -10.36
N GLY A 23 -6.05 -6.78 -10.13
CA GLY A 23 -6.71 -7.09 -8.87
C GLY A 23 -7.47 -8.42 -8.93
N PRO A 24 -8.22 -8.71 -7.87
CA PRO A 24 -8.40 -7.87 -6.68
C PRO A 24 -7.18 -7.89 -5.77
N LEU A 25 -6.95 -6.78 -5.06
CA LEU A 25 -5.84 -6.62 -4.15
C LEU A 25 -6.35 -6.17 -2.78
N ARG A 26 -5.80 -6.73 -1.72
CA ARG A 26 -6.06 -6.24 -0.37
C ARG A 26 -5.14 -5.07 -0.07
N ALA A 27 -5.70 -4.03 0.52
CA ALA A 27 -4.96 -2.83 0.85
C ALA A 27 -5.35 -2.32 2.23
N CYS A 28 -4.44 -1.61 2.86
CA CYS A 28 -4.71 -0.91 4.11
C CYS A 28 -4.96 0.57 3.83
N GLY A 29 -5.89 1.15 4.58
CA GLY A 29 -6.16 2.57 4.52
C GLY A 29 -6.77 3.03 5.83
N VAL A 30 -6.92 4.35 5.99
CA VAL A 30 -7.49 4.91 7.20
C VAL A 30 -9.00 4.70 7.21
N ASP A 31 -9.50 3.99 8.22
CA ASP A 31 -10.92 3.81 8.42
C ASP A 31 -11.52 5.14 8.91
N PRO A 32 -12.54 5.68 8.23
CA PRO A 32 -13.18 6.93 8.69
C PRO A 32 -13.67 6.91 10.14
N SER A 33 -14.05 5.73 10.65
CA SER A 33 -14.50 5.60 12.03
C SER A 33 -13.39 5.89 13.04
N TRP A 34 -12.13 5.72 12.67
CA TRP A 34 -11.00 6.04 13.56
C TRP A 34 -10.96 7.54 13.83
N ARG A 35 -11.13 8.35 12.78
CA ARG A 35 -11.14 9.80 12.90
C ARG A 35 -12.30 10.28 13.76
N ALA A 36 -13.48 9.68 13.55
CA ALA A 36 -14.68 10.04 14.30
C ALA A 36 -14.56 9.68 15.78
N GLY A 37 -13.88 8.56 16.09
CA GLY A 37 -13.69 8.10 17.48
C GLY A 37 -12.62 8.85 18.24
N ALA A 38 -11.65 9.47 17.55
CA ALA A 38 -10.53 10.17 18.18
C ALA A 38 -10.12 11.39 17.33
N PRO A 39 -10.98 12.42 17.28
CA PRO A 39 -10.73 13.58 16.40
C PRO A 39 -9.49 14.39 16.77
N GLU A 40 -8.94 14.22 17.97
CA GLU A 40 -7.73 14.91 18.41
C GLU A 40 -6.45 14.28 17.85
N VAL A 41 -6.54 13.06 17.30
CA VAL A 41 -5.39 12.39 16.70
C VAL A 41 -5.15 12.93 15.30
N GLY A 42 -3.89 13.23 14.97
CA GLY A 42 -3.53 13.77 13.67
C GLY A 42 -3.63 12.75 12.55
N GLU A 43 -3.85 13.24 11.34
CA GLU A 43 -3.96 12.41 10.14
C GLU A 43 -2.71 11.55 9.92
N GLU A 44 -1.55 12.10 10.21
CA GLU A 44 -0.28 11.38 10.06
C GLU A 44 -0.21 10.12 10.92
N GLU A 45 -0.80 10.16 12.10
CA GLU A 45 -0.83 9.01 13.00
C GLU A 45 -1.74 7.92 12.45
N TRP A 46 -2.88 8.27 11.87
CA TRP A 46 -3.77 7.31 11.23
C TRP A 46 -3.12 6.67 10.01
N GLU A 47 -2.43 7.47 9.21
CA GLU A 47 -1.71 6.97 8.05
C GLU A 47 -0.60 6.00 8.47
N PHE A 48 0.10 6.32 9.56
CA PHE A 48 1.13 5.44 10.10
C PHE A 48 0.54 4.09 10.53
N GLU A 49 -0.63 4.09 11.18
CA GLU A 49 -1.29 2.85 11.58
C GLU A 49 -1.63 1.98 10.36
N ALA A 50 -2.10 2.58 9.27
CA ALA A 50 -2.39 1.84 8.05
C ALA A 50 -1.11 1.27 7.42
N GLN A 51 -0.02 2.05 7.40
CA GLN A 51 1.27 1.58 6.91
C GLN A 51 1.79 0.40 7.71
N LEU A 52 1.69 0.49 9.03
CA LEU A 52 2.18 -0.54 9.93
C LEU A 52 1.39 -1.83 9.75
N ALA A 53 0.07 -1.75 9.62
CA ALA A 53 -0.76 -2.92 9.38
C ALA A 53 -0.38 -3.61 8.07
N ALA A 54 -0.15 -2.84 7.01
CA ALA A 54 0.28 -3.39 5.73
C ALA A 54 1.64 -4.06 5.84
N ALA A 55 2.60 -3.41 6.50
CA ALA A 55 3.95 -3.95 6.67
C ALA A 55 3.94 -5.24 7.49
N GLU A 56 3.16 -5.30 8.57
CA GLU A 56 3.05 -6.49 9.39
C GLU A 56 2.48 -7.67 8.62
N SER A 57 1.57 -7.42 7.67
CA SER A 57 0.97 -8.49 6.88
C SER A 57 1.95 -9.13 5.90
N LEU A 58 3.10 -8.50 5.63
CA LEU A 58 4.11 -9.06 4.72
C LEU A 58 4.68 -10.39 5.21
N ALA A 59 4.64 -10.64 6.52
CA ALA A 59 5.09 -11.92 7.06
C ALA A 59 4.27 -13.09 6.48
N ASP A 60 2.97 -12.88 6.26
CA ASP A 60 2.09 -13.90 5.70
C ASP A 60 2.38 -14.18 4.22
N LEU A 61 3.05 -13.25 3.55
CA LEU A 61 3.43 -13.40 2.14
C LEU A 61 4.86 -13.94 1.98
N GLY A 62 5.56 -14.18 3.08
CA GLY A 62 6.95 -14.59 3.02
C GLY A 62 7.91 -13.44 2.73
N GLY A 63 7.49 -12.22 2.95
CA GLY A 63 8.26 -11.01 2.69
C GLY A 63 7.73 -10.24 1.49
N GLY A 64 8.33 -9.12 1.20
CA GLY A 64 7.91 -8.25 0.12
C GLY A 64 8.00 -6.78 0.48
N VAL A 65 7.13 -5.99 -0.10
CA VAL A 65 7.07 -4.54 0.11
C VAL A 65 5.63 -4.08 0.20
N VAL A 66 5.46 -2.84 0.66
CA VAL A 66 4.17 -2.17 0.66
C VAL A 66 4.20 -1.09 -0.41
N LEU A 67 3.26 -1.13 -1.32
CA LEU A 67 3.10 -0.08 -2.33
C LEU A 67 2.13 0.97 -1.80
N ALA A 68 2.60 2.20 -1.66
CA ALA A 68 1.73 3.33 -1.35
C ALA A 68 1.18 3.86 -2.67
N ALA A 69 -0.12 3.86 -2.83
CA ALA A 69 -0.77 4.27 -4.07
C ALA A 69 -1.91 5.23 -3.79
N ASP A 70 -2.10 6.16 -4.71
CA ASP A 70 -3.23 7.10 -4.65
C ASP A 70 -4.30 6.58 -5.60
N ILE A 71 -5.36 6.02 -5.02
CA ILE A 71 -6.47 5.45 -5.76
C ILE A 71 -7.61 6.46 -5.78
N GLU A 72 -7.99 6.87 -6.97
CA GLU A 72 -9.09 7.80 -7.13
C GLU A 72 -10.40 7.04 -7.01
N MET A 73 -11.27 7.50 -6.12
CA MET A 73 -12.61 6.94 -5.92
C MET A 73 -12.66 5.42 -5.76
N PRO A 74 -12.02 4.87 -4.72
CA PRO A 74 -12.12 3.43 -4.49
C PRO A 74 -13.59 3.01 -4.29
N GLU A 75 -13.92 1.78 -4.73
CA GLU A 75 -15.29 1.26 -4.66
C GLU A 75 -15.82 1.13 -3.23
N ALA A 76 -14.93 0.99 -2.26
CA ALA A 76 -15.29 0.86 -0.86
C ALA A 76 -14.33 1.67 0.00
N THR A 77 -14.76 2.01 1.21
CA THR A 77 -13.89 2.62 2.21
C THR A 77 -13.26 1.53 3.07
N PRO A 78 -12.05 1.77 3.61
CA PRO A 78 -11.44 0.81 4.53
C PRO A 78 -12.33 0.54 5.75
N ALA A 79 -12.46 -0.74 6.09
CA ALA A 79 -13.15 -1.18 7.31
C ALA A 79 -12.13 -1.90 8.17
N ASP A 80 -11.95 -1.46 9.41
CA ASP A 80 -10.87 -1.92 10.30
C ASP A 80 -9.51 -1.79 9.65
N GLY A 81 -9.35 -0.80 8.80
CA GLY A 81 -8.10 -0.53 8.12
C GLY A 81 -7.86 -1.32 6.84
N TRP A 82 -8.80 -2.18 6.42
CA TRP A 82 -8.62 -3.00 5.21
C TRP A 82 -9.71 -2.77 4.19
N VAL A 83 -9.33 -2.85 2.92
CA VAL A 83 -10.25 -2.72 1.80
C VAL A 83 -9.72 -3.58 0.64
N THR A 84 -10.63 -4.08 -0.19
CA THR A 84 -10.27 -4.78 -1.42
C THR A 84 -10.38 -3.81 -2.58
N VAL A 85 -9.32 -3.74 -3.38
CA VAL A 85 -9.29 -2.91 -4.58
C VAL A 85 -9.45 -3.81 -5.78
N ALA A 86 -10.47 -3.54 -6.61
CA ALA A 86 -10.74 -4.36 -7.78
C ALA A 86 -9.58 -4.34 -8.79
N GLY A 87 -8.89 -3.22 -8.87
CA GLY A 87 -7.80 -3.04 -9.82
C GLY A 87 -8.30 -2.71 -11.23
N PRO A 88 -7.41 -2.66 -12.22
CA PRO A 88 -5.95 -2.75 -12.03
C PRO A 88 -5.38 -1.51 -11.35
N ILE A 89 -4.24 -1.67 -10.71
CA ILE A 89 -3.46 -0.55 -10.16
C ILE A 89 -2.42 -0.21 -11.21
N ARG A 90 -2.36 1.05 -11.61
CA ARG A 90 -1.40 1.51 -12.59
C ARG A 90 -0.14 2.04 -11.90
N ARG A 91 1.00 1.87 -12.57
CA ARG A 91 2.26 2.39 -12.06
C ARG A 91 2.19 3.90 -11.78
N THR A 92 1.42 4.64 -12.58
CA THR A 92 1.24 6.09 -12.39
C THR A 92 0.48 6.45 -11.11
N GLU A 93 -0.24 5.49 -10.53
CA GLU A 93 -0.94 5.69 -9.26
C GLU A 93 -0.02 5.45 -8.06
N ALA A 94 1.13 4.82 -8.27
CA ALA A 94 2.09 4.54 -7.22
C ALA A 94 2.80 5.81 -6.79
N ALA A 95 2.86 6.03 -5.48
CA ALA A 95 3.53 7.19 -4.90
C ALA A 95 4.89 6.81 -4.31
N ALA A 96 4.98 5.64 -3.69
CA ALA A 96 6.21 5.18 -3.04
C ALA A 96 6.13 3.70 -2.75
N VAL A 97 7.29 3.13 -2.38
CA VAL A 97 7.38 1.75 -1.90
C VAL A 97 7.99 1.78 -0.51
N LEU A 98 7.41 1.03 0.41
CA LEU A 98 7.91 0.91 1.78
C LEU A 98 8.42 -0.51 2.02
N THR A 99 9.53 -0.61 2.74
CA THR A 99 10.05 -1.90 3.18
C THR A 99 9.39 -2.33 4.49
N THR A 100 9.71 -3.52 4.98
CA THR A 100 9.12 -4.05 6.22
C THR A 100 9.43 -3.18 7.44
N ASP A 101 10.52 -2.42 7.41
CA ASP A 101 10.89 -1.48 8.47
C ASP A 101 10.42 -0.04 8.17
N LEU A 102 9.49 0.10 7.20
CA LEU A 102 8.87 1.38 6.81
C LEU A 102 9.84 2.40 6.22
N ALA A 103 10.94 1.94 5.65
CA ALA A 103 11.80 2.82 4.85
C ALA A 103 11.10 3.14 3.53
N TRP A 104 11.10 4.41 3.14
CA TRP A 104 10.41 4.90 1.95
C TRP A 104 11.35 4.98 0.76
N TYR A 105 10.87 4.52 -0.38
CA TYR A 105 11.58 4.61 -1.66
C TYR A 105 10.66 5.21 -2.70
N GLY A 106 11.17 6.13 -3.51
CA GLY A 106 10.41 6.69 -4.61
C GLY A 106 10.15 5.66 -5.70
N VAL A 107 9.16 5.93 -6.55
CA VAL A 107 8.78 5.04 -7.66
C VAL A 107 9.98 4.81 -8.58
N GLN A 108 10.80 5.83 -8.79
CA GLN A 108 11.98 5.73 -9.63
C GLN A 108 13.08 4.83 -9.06
N GLU A 109 12.98 4.47 -7.77
CA GLU A 109 13.96 3.62 -7.10
C GLU A 109 13.59 2.14 -7.10
N ILE A 110 12.42 1.79 -7.64
CA ILE A 110 11.90 0.41 -7.60
C ILE A 110 12.85 -0.58 -8.27
N GLN A 111 13.46 -0.20 -9.39
CA GLN A 111 14.40 -1.07 -10.10
C GLN A 111 15.62 -1.41 -9.23
N GLY A 112 16.12 -0.43 -8.47
CA GLY A 112 17.22 -0.66 -7.55
C GLY A 112 16.84 -1.63 -6.44
N LEU A 113 15.63 -1.48 -5.88
CA LEU A 113 15.12 -2.40 -4.87
C LEU A 113 15.02 -3.83 -5.40
N LEU A 114 14.52 -4.00 -6.60
CA LEU A 114 14.37 -5.31 -7.22
C LEU A 114 15.73 -5.97 -7.48
N GLY A 115 16.72 -5.17 -7.85
CA GLY A 115 18.06 -5.67 -8.09
C GLY A 115 18.82 -6.07 -6.84
N ASP A 116 18.50 -5.47 -5.70
CA ASP A 116 19.22 -5.67 -4.44
C ASP A 116 18.65 -6.78 -3.55
N ARG A 117 17.51 -7.35 -3.93
CA ARG A 117 16.86 -8.37 -3.11
C ARG A 117 17.51 -9.76 -3.24
#